data_12dc656258d6b8a101333001bb73cca7
#
_entry.id   12dc656258d6b8a101333001bb73cca7
#
_cell.length_a   1.000
_cell.length_b   1.000
_cell.length_c   1.000
_cell.angle_alpha   90.00
_cell.angle_beta   90.00
_cell.angle_gamma   90.00
#
_symmetry.space_group_name_H-M   'P 1'
#
loop_
_entity.id
_entity.type
_entity.pdbx_description
1 polymer ?
#
loop_
_entity_poly.entity_id
_entity_poly.type
_entity_poly.pdbx_seq_one_letter_code
_entity_poly.pdbx_strand_id
1 'polypeptide(L)' 'MTYKRKTEDVYEVVYDYGYGDGLEVLTQCSTMREAKADRKAYIENEHICPMIRKRRYPIHNNAAC' A
#
# COMPACT_ATOMS: atom_id res chain seq x y z
N MET A 1 26.62 6.58 12.66
CA MET A 1 25.52 6.25 13.57
C MET A 1 24.30 5.82 12.81
N THR A 2 23.70 4.75 13.25
CA THR A 2 22.57 4.20 12.56
C THR A 2 21.27 4.64 13.22
N TYR A 3 20.41 5.25 12.45
CA TYR A 3 19.11 5.64 12.93
C TYR A 3 18.11 4.49 12.69
N LYS A 4 17.47 4.06 13.74
CA LYS A 4 16.45 3.02 13.61
C LYS A 4 15.08 3.65 13.56
N ARG A 5 14.38 3.40 12.48
CA ARG A 5 13.02 3.91 12.33
C ARG A 5 12.07 3.01 13.11
N LYS A 6 11.13 3.64 13.80
CA LYS A 6 10.13 2.89 14.56
C LYS A 6 8.93 2.52 13.71
N THR A 7 8.76 3.21 12.60
CA THR A 7 7.64 2.97 11.70
C THR A 7 8.13 3.01 10.27
N GLU A 8 7.37 2.41 9.39
CA GLU A 8 7.63 2.49 7.96
C GLU A 8 6.38 2.91 7.23
N ASP A 9 6.58 3.60 6.13
CA ASP A 9 5.47 4.04 5.28
C ASP A 9 5.20 2.97 4.23
N VAL A 10 3.93 2.64 4.07
CA VAL A 10 3.50 1.69 3.06
C VAL A 10 2.44 2.35 2.23
N TYR A 11 2.54 2.22 0.93
CA TYR A 11 1.58 2.78 -0.02
C TYR A 11 0.72 1.64 -0.52
N GLU A 12 -0.57 1.73 -0.23
CA GLU A 12 -1.53 0.70 -0.60
C GLU A 12 -2.38 1.15 -1.76
N VAL A 13 -2.49 0.32 -2.77
CA VAL A 13 -3.42 0.55 -3.86
C VAL A 13 -4.72 -0.12 -3.45
N VAL A 14 -5.77 0.67 -3.28
CA VAL A 14 -7.04 0.19 -2.73
C VAL A 14 -8.18 0.53 -3.66
N TYR A 15 -9.21 -0.28 -3.62
CA TYR A 15 -10.38 -0.06 -4.45
C TYR A 15 -11.63 -0.59 -3.75
N ASP A 16 -12.71 0.16 -3.88
CA ASP A 16 -14.00 -0.23 -3.34
C ASP A 16 -14.83 -0.86 -4.44
N TYR A 17 -15.05 -2.16 -4.33
CA TYR A 17 -15.83 -2.89 -5.32
C TYR A 17 -17.33 -2.76 -5.13
N GLY A 18 -17.76 -2.10 -4.08
CA GLY A 18 -19.18 -1.88 -3.87
C GLY A 18 -19.91 -3.03 -3.20
N TYR A 19 -19.18 -3.95 -2.60
CA TYR A 19 -19.80 -5.09 -1.91
C TYR A 19 -20.10 -4.82 -0.43
N GLY A 20 -19.89 -3.59 0.00
CA GLY A 20 -20.20 -3.26 1.39
C GLY A 20 -19.07 -3.49 2.36
N ASP A 21 -17.97 -4.04 1.91
CA ASP A 21 -16.83 -4.34 2.79
C ASP A 21 -15.81 -3.20 2.86
N GLY A 22 -16.11 -2.08 2.20
CA GLY A 22 -15.21 -0.95 2.18
C GLY A 22 -14.10 -1.13 1.18
N LEU A 23 -12.97 -0.45 1.44
CA LEU A 23 -11.84 -0.49 0.54
C LEU A 23 -11.07 -1.80 0.68
N GLU A 24 -10.76 -2.38 -0.47
CA GLU A 24 -9.98 -3.60 -0.50
C GLU A 24 -8.56 -3.27 -0.95
N VAL A 25 -7.57 -3.82 -0.26
CA VAL A 25 -6.17 -3.59 -0.60
C VAL A 25 -5.78 -4.52 -1.72
N LEU A 26 -5.47 -3.94 -2.87
CA LEU A 26 -5.09 -4.71 -4.05
C LEU A 26 -3.61 -5.07 -4.01
N THR A 27 -2.78 -4.11 -3.59
CA THR A 27 -1.36 -4.34 -3.49
C THR A 27 -0.75 -3.35 -2.50
N GLN A 28 0.42 -3.67 -2.01
CA GLN A 28 1.16 -2.82 -1.10
C GLN A 28 2.54 -2.58 -1.67
N CYS A 29 3.01 -1.35 -1.59
CA CYS A 29 4.29 -0.96 -2.14
C CYS A 29 5.08 -0.15 -1.13
N SER A 30 6.40 -0.21 -1.24
CA SER A 30 7.28 0.53 -0.35
C SER A 30 7.42 1.99 -0.76
N THR A 31 7.16 2.30 -2.02
CA THR A 31 7.32 3.65 -2.54
C THR A 31 6.07 4.07 -3.30
N MET A 32 5.87 5.40 -3.36
CA MET A 32 4.77 5.96 -4.14
C MET A 32 4.94 5.65 -5.63
N ARG A 33 6.17 5.59 -6.08
CA ARG A 33 6.46 5.31 -7.49
C ARG A 33 5.93 3.95 -7.90
N GLU A 34 6.19 2.94 -7.06
CA GLU A 34 5.69 1.61 -7.32
C GLU A 34 4.17 1.54 -7.24
N ALA A 35 3.60 2.24 -6.26
CA ALA A 35 2.15 2.27 -6.11
C ALA A 35 1.48 2.88 -7.33
N LYS A 36 2.06 3.95 -7.87
CA LYS A 36 1.52 4.58 -9.07
C LYS A 36 1.61 3.66 -10.29
N ALA A 37 2.70 2.91 -10.39
CA ALA A 37 2.87 1.97 -11.48
C ALA A 37 1.84 0.85 -11.40
N ASP A 38 1.62 0.34 -10.21
CA ASP A 38 0.61 -0.71 -10.00
C ASP A 38 -0.79 -0.18 -10.26
N ARG A 39 -1.08 1.03 -9.81
CA ARG A 39 -2.38 1.64 -10.05
C ARG A 39 -2.64 1.76 -11.54
N LYS A 40 -1.63 2.19 -12.28
CA LYS A 40 -1.76 2.33 -13.73
C LYS A 40 -2.06 0.98 -14.38
N ALA A 41 -1.38 -0.06 -13.93
CA ALA A 41 -1.61 -1.40 -14.46
C ALA A 41 -3.06 -1.85 -14.20
N TYR A 42 -3.61 -1.57 -13.03
CA TYR A 42 -4.99 -1.91 -12.74
C TYR A 42 -5.96 -1.12 -13.63
N ILE A 43 -5.67 0.15 -13.89
CA ILE A 43 -6.52 0.95 -14.76
C ILE A 43 -6.52 0.37 -16.16
N GLU A 44 -5.37 -0.02 -16.66
CA GLU A 44 -5.23 -0.53 -18.03
C GLU A 44 -5.75 -1.94 -18.18
N ASN A 45 -5.53 -2.79 -17.18
CA ASN A 45 -5.87 -4.20 -17.30
C ASN A 45 -7.25 -4.54 -16.76
N GLU A 46 -7.64 -3.89 -15.66
CA GLU A 46 -8.90 -4.20 -14.98
C GLU A 46 -9.98 -3.15 -15.23
N HIS A 47 -9.61 -2.04 -15.84
CA HIS A 47 -10.54 -0.94 -16.12
C HIS A 47 -11.20 -0.38 -14.86
N ILE A 48 -10.46 -0.37 -13.77
CA ILE A 48 -10.90 0.23 -12.51
C ILE A 48 -9.99 1.39 -12.18
N CYS A 49 -10.46 2.28 -11.31
CA CYS A 49 -9.68 3.44 -10.89
C CYS A 49 -9.38 3.33 -9.39
N PRO A 50 -8.40 2.52 -9.01
CA PRO A 50 -8.06 2.40 -7.60
C PRO A 50 -7.39 3.65 -7.08
N MET A 51 -7.34 3.77 -5.76
CA MET A 51 -6.71 4.89 -5.09
C MET A 51 -5.45 4.42 -4.39
N ILE A 52 -4.57 5.38 -4.14
CA ILE A 52 -3.36 5.10 -3.38
C ILE A 52 -3.53 5.69 -1.99
N ARG A 53 -3.32 4.86 -0.97
CA ARG A 53 -3.45 5.25 0.41
C ARG A 53 -2.12 5.04 1.11
N LYS A 54 -1.64 6.07 1.81
CA LYS A 54 -0.41 5.95 2.58
C LYS A 54 -0.77 5.47 3.99
N ARG A 55 -0.14 4.41 4.42
CA ARG A 55 -0.30 3.89 5.77
C ARG A 55 1.05 3.83 6.44
N ARG A 56 1.02 3.99 7.74
CA ARG A 56 2.23 3.90 8.54
C ARG A 56 2.08 2.73 9.50
N TYR A 57 3.00 1.80 9.41
CA TYR A 57 2.97 0.61 10.23
C TYR A 57 4.18 0.58 11.14
N PRO A 58 4.04 0.07 12.37
CA PRO A 58 5.20 -0.13 13.22
C PRO A 58 6.09 -1.21 12.62
N ILE A 59 7.38 -0.98 12.72
CA ILE A 59 8.36 -1.96 12.27
C ILE A 59 8.52 -2.98 13.38
N HIS A 60 8.18 -4.22 13.09
CA HIS A 60 8.34 -5.30 14.04
C HIS A 60 9.73 -5.87 13.93
N ASN A 61 10.52 -5.63 14.94
CA ASN A 61 11.85 -6.20 14.97
C ASN A 61 11.80 -7.51 15.75
N ASN A 62 11.42 -8.56 15.07
CA ASN A 62 11.26 -9.84 15.70
C ASN A 62 12.56 -10.48 16.13
N ALA A 63 13.65 -9.96 15.64
CA ALA A 63 14.93 -10.50 16.04
C ALA A 63 15.18 -10.32 17.52
N ALA A 64 14.52 -9.34 18.10
CA ALA A 64 14.63 -9.10 19.53
C ALA A 64 13.76 -10.05 20.33
N CYS A 65 12.92 -10.72 19.68
CA CYS A 65 12.02 -11.63 20.35
C CYS A 65 12.68 -12.93 20.55
#